data_3a3c5b32236f7437ac9b5b1347be6ccf
#
_entry.id   3a3c5b32236f7437ac9b5b1347be6ccf
#
_cell.length_a   1.000
_cell.length_b   1.000
_cell.length_c   1.000
_cell.angle_alpha   90.00
_cell.angle_beta   90.00
_cell.angle_gamma   90.00
#
_symmetry.space_group_name_H-M   'P 1'
#
loop_
_entity.id
_entity.type
_entity.pdbx_description
1 polymer ?
#
loop_
_entity_poly.entity_id
_entity_poly.type
_entity_poly.pdbx_seq_one_letter_code
_entity_poly.pdbx_strand_id
1 'polypeptide(L)'
;MNMIDINVLKDLTNAFGPSGFEEDVVRAVRDHCTGMSLTNDAMNNVYARIGGNANGKKPVLMLDAHTDECGFMVQGIMENGLLSLIMLGGMDLPSIPAHTLLVRTRAGKLVKGHHHLPSGAFYDG
;
A
#
# COMPACT_ATOMS: atom_id res chain seq x y z
N MET A 1 -18.84 -23.11 -4.60
CA MET A 1 -17.63 -22.49 -4.05
C MET A 1 -17.25 -21.38 -5.03
N ASN A 2 -17.53 -20.12 -4.67
CA ASN A 2 -17.13 -19.02 -5.55
C ASN A 2 -15.62 -18.96 -5.57
N MET A 3 -15.03 -19.11 -6.76
CA MET A 3 -13.58 -18.91 -6.92
C MET A 3 -13.26 -17.45 -6.64
N ILE A 4 -12.17 -17.22 -5.94
CA ILE A 4 -11.61 -15.87 -5.78
C ILE A 4 -11.37 -15.29 -7.17
N ASP A 5 -11.91 -14.11 -7.44
CA ASP A 5 -11.62 -13.42 -8.70
C ASP A 5 -10.16 -12.98 -8.69
N ILE A 6 -9.36 -13.61 -9.54
CA ILE A 6 -7.92 -13.34 -9.65
C ILE A 6 -7.65 -11.89 -10.08
N ASN A 7 -8.60 -11.22 -10.76
CA ASN A 7 -8.44 -9.83 -11.16
C ASN A 7 -8.50 -8.91 -9.94
N VAL A 8 -9.38 -9.18 -8.97
CA VAL A 8 -9.42 -8.44 -7.69
C VAL A 8 -8.06 -8.52 -6.99
N LEU A 9 -7.52 -9.74 -6.88
CA LEU A 9 -6.22 -9.95 -6.26
C LEU A 9 -5.10 -9.20 -7.00
N LYS A 10 -5.12 -9.27 -8.33
CA LYS A 10 -4.17 -8.58 -9.20
C LYS A 10 -4.21 -7.06 -9.03
N ASP A 11 -5.41 -6.49 -9.02
CA ASP A 11 -5.57 -5.04 -8.91
C ASP A 11 -5.15 -4.52 -7.54
N LEU A 12 -5.48 -5.26 -6.48
CA LEU A 12 -5.05 -4.91 -5.13
C LEU A 12 -3.52 -5.02 -4.94
N THR A 13 -2.89 -6.10 -5.46
CA THR A 13 -1.45 -6.32 -5.29
C THR A 13 -0.58 -5.47 -6.22
N ASN A 14 -1.12 -4.92 -7.29
CA ASN A 14 -0.41 -4.01 -8.19
C ASN A 14 -0.70 -2.52 -7.91
N ALA A 15 -1.64 -2.23 -7.03
CA ALA A 15 -1.90 -0.86 -6.62
C ALA A 15 -0.72 -0.32 -5.80
N PHE A 16 -0.32 0.92 -6.05
CA PHE A 16 0.75 1.58 -5.30
C PHE A 16 0.22 1.99 -3.92
N GLY A 17 0.78 1.44 -2.85
CA GLY A 17 0.22 1.62 -1.51
C GLY A 17 1.21 1.53 -0.35
N PRO A 18 2.39 2.19 -0.37
CA PRO A 18 3.21 2.30 0.84
C PRO A 18 2.46 3.08 1.93
N SER A 19 2.77 2.80 3.20
CA SER A 19 2.13 3.44 4.36
C SER A 19 2.09 4.97 4.22
N GLY A 20 0.88 5.54 4.32
CA GLY A 20 0.60 6.97 4.13
C GLY A 20 0.32 7.38 2.68
N PHE A 21 0.31 6.45 1.73
CA PHE A 21 0.07 6.69 0.30
C PHE A 21 -0.84 5.61 -0.31
N GLU A 22 -1.83 5.15 0.44
CA GLU A 22 -2.69 4.00 0.09
C GLU A 22 -3.86 4.38 -0.84
N GLU A 23 -3.90 5.58 -1.40
CA GLU A 23 -5.05 6.05 -2.20
C GLU A 23 -5.35 5.16 -3.41
N ASP A 24 -4.33 4.57 -4.04
CA ASP A 24 -4.54 3.70 -5.19
C ASP A 24 -5.13 2.34 -4.77
N VAL A 25 -4.72 1.82 -3.61
CA VAL A 25 -5.30 0.61 -3.02
C VAL A 25 -6.74 0.85 -2.61
N VAL A 26 -7.02 1.97 -1.95
CA VAL A 26 -8.39 2.38 -1.58
C VAL A 26 -9.28 2.51 -2.81
N ARG A 27 -8.74 3.04 -3.92
CA ARG A 27 -9.47 3.11 -5.19
C ARG A 27 -9.78 1.72 -5.72
N ALA A 28 -8.80 0.82 -5.77
CA ALA A 28 -8.99 -0.57 -6.20
C ALA A 28 -10.04 -1.29 -5.35
N VAL A 29 -10.01 -1.12 -4.01
CA VAL A 29 -11.06 -1.65 -3.12
C VAL A 29 -12.43 -1.12 -3.51
N ARG A 30 -12.57 0.20 -3.77
CA ARG A 30 -13.85 0.80 -4.15
C ARG A 30 -14.37 0.26 -5.48
N ASP A 31 -13.49 0.08 -6.46
CA ASP A 31 -13.85 -0.39 -7.79
C ASP A 31 -14.39 -1.83 -7.77
N HIS A 32 -13.90 -2.64 -6.83
CA HIS A 32 -14.34 -4.02 -6.66
C HIS A 32 -15.50 -4.21 -5.66
N CYS A 33 -15.77 -3.24 -4.81
CA CYS A 33 -16.88 -3.28 -3.85
C CYS A 33 -18.18 -2.65 -4.40
N THR A 34 -18.50 -2.92 -5.66
CA THR A 34 -19.71 -2.39 -6.29
C THR A 34 -20.98 -2.86 -5.58
N GLY A 35 -21.92 -1.95 -5.38
CA GLY A 35 -23.19 -2.25 -4.70
C GLY A 35 -23.10 -2.23 -3.16
N MET A 36 -21.96 -1.92 -2.59
CA MET A 36 -21.78 -1.72 -1.15
C MET A 36 -21.72 -0.22 -0.81
N SER A 37 -22.28 0.15 0.35
CA SER A 37 -22.07 1.48 0.89
C SER A 37 -20.72 1.54 1.58
N LEU A 38 -19.78 2.28 1.00
CA LEU A 38 -18.45 2.47 1.55
C LEU A 38 -18.29 3.85 2.15
N THR A 39 -17.68 3.90 3.34
CA THR A 39 -17.27 5.14 3.99
C THR A 39 -15.78 5.12 4.28
N ASN A 40 -15.14 6.30 4.33
CA ASN A 40 -13.75 6.45 4.72
C ASN A 40 -13.65 7.40 5.90
N ASP A 41 -12.62 7.22 6.68
CA ASP A 41 -12.16 8.19 7.66
C ASP A 41 -10.95 9.00 7.15
N ALA A 42 -10.43 9.89 8.01
CA ALA A 42 -9.29 10.74 7.69
C ALA A 42 -7.95 9.99 7.59
N MET A 43 -7.91 8.73 7.99
CA MET A 43 -6.74 7.85 7.89
C MET A 43 -6.82 6.88 6.70
N ASN A 44 -7.72 7.14 5.75
CA ASN A 44 -7.99 6.27 4.59
C ASN A 44 -8.54 4.89 4.92
N ASN A 45 -8.96 4.62 6.18
CA ASN A 45 -9.65 3.37 6.46
C ASN A 45 -10.96 3.29 5.66
N VAL A 46 -11.21 2.15 5.02
CA VAL A 46 -12.42 1.90 4.25
C VAL A 46 -13.33 0.98 5.03
N TYR A 47 -14.57 1.42 5.25
CA TYR A 47 -15.57 0.65 5.95
C TYR A 47 -16.68 0.24 5.01
N ALA A 48 -16.98 -1.08 4.98
CA ALA A 48 -18.15 -1.64 4.32
C ALA A 48 -19.07 -2.26 5.36
N ARG A 49 -20.29 -1.78 5.47
CA ARG A 49 -21.29 -2.41 6.35
C ARG A 49 -22.23 -3.27 5.54
N ILE A 50 -22.22 -4.58 5.81
CA ILE A 50 -23.06 -5.55 5.14
C ILE A 50 -24.19 -5.99 6.09
N GLY A 51 -25.41 -5.84 5.64
CA GLY A 51 -26.60 -6.20 6.41
C GLY A 51 -26.95 -5.22 7.52
N GLY A 52 -28.04 -5.48 8.19
CA GLY A 52 -28.54 -4.68 9.29
C GLY A 52 -28.95 -5.55 10.46
N ASN A 53 -28.54 -5.20 11.67
CA ASN A 53 -29.06 -5.76 12.90
C ASN A 53 -30.08 -4.76 13.48
N ALA A 54 -31.26 -4.70 12.89
CA ALA A 54 -32.31 -3.74 13.26
C ALA A 54 -32.70 -3.81 14.75
N ASN A 55 -32.47 -4.95 15.43
CA ASN A 55 -32.93 -5.17 16.79
C ASN A 55 -31.82 -5.31 17.82
N GLY A 56 -30.54 -5.14 17.45
CA GLY A 56 -29.40 -5.22 18.39
C GLY A 56 -29.18 -6.59 19.05
N LYS A 57 -29.93 -7.61 18.65
CA LYS A 57 -29.92 -8.93 19.32
C LYS A 57 -28.93 -9.94 18.78
N LYS A 58 -28.30 -9.65 17.64
CA LYS A 58 -27.31 -10.54 17.01
C LYS A 58 -25.91 -9.97 17.19
N PRO A 59 -24.90 -10.83 17.36
CA PRO A 59 -23.52 -10.36 17.39
C PRO A 59 -23.13 -9.69 16.08
N VAL A 60 -22.25 -8.70 16.16
CA VAL A 60 -21.62 -8.05 15.00
C VAL A 60 -20.25 -8.69 14.81
N LEU A 61 -20.00 -9.19 13.61
CA LEU A 61 -18.69 -9.65 13.20
C LEU A 61 -17.98 -8.51 12.46
N MET A 62 -16.78 -8.16 12.89
CA MET A 62 -15.89 -7.26 12.18
C MET A 62 -14.75 -8.08 11.56
N LEU A 63 -14.52 -7.88 10.26
CA LEU A 63 -13.35 -8.39 9.56
C LEU A 63 -12.52 -7.17 9.18
N ASP A 64 -11.23 -7.22 9.50
CA ASP A 64 -10.31 -6.16 9.14
C ASP A 64 -9.05 -6.73 8.47
N ALA A 65 -8.46 -5.93 7.60
CA ALA A 65 -7.19 -6.19 6.94
C ALA A 65 -6.51 -4.87 6.62
N HIS A 66 -5.18 -4.82 6.73
CA HIS A 66 -4.44 -3.63 6.32
C HIS A 66 -4.36 -3.51 4.79
N THR A 67 -4.21 -2.28 4.29
CA THR A 67 -4.14 -1.96 2.86
C THR A 67 -2.75 -1.53 2.42
N ASP A 68 -1.87 -1.18 3.36
CA ASP A 68 -0.53 -0.73 3.04
C ASP A 68 0.42 -1.89 2.72
N GLU A 69 1.43 -1.58 1.94
CA GLU A 69 2.54 -2.45 1.60
C GLU A 69 3.85 -1.90 2.13
N CYS A 70 4.85 -2.77 2.28
CA CYS A 70 6.21 -2.34 2.57
C CYS A 70 6.78 -1.55 1.39
N GLY A 71 7.46 -0.45 1.69
CA GLY A 71 8.01 0.42 0.65
C GLY A 71 9.05 1.38 1.20
N PHE A 72 9.27 2.46 0.45
CA PHE A 72 10.23 3.49 0.82
C PHE A 72 9.65 4.88 0.63
N MET A 73 10.08 5.79 1.45
CA MET A 73 9.86 7.22 1.25
C MET A 73 11.18 7.89 0.86
N VAL A 74 11.14 8.76 -0.15
CA VAL A 74 12.30 9.56 -0.55
C VAL A 74 12.55 10.62 0.52
N GLN A 75 13.68 10.51 1.21
CA GLN A 75 14.14 11.47 2.21
C GLN A 75 14.82 12.67 1.54
N GLY A 76 15.58 12.42 0.48
CA GLY A 76 16.33 13.48 -0.20
C GLY A 76 16.91 13.01 -1.52
N ILE A 77 17.40 13.96 -2.29
CA ILE A 77 18.16 13.73 -3.52
C ILE A 77 19.59 14.19 -3.24
N MET A 78 20.53 13.26 -3.39
CA MET A 78 21.96 13.51 -3.16
C MET A 78 22.56 14.29 -4.35
N GLU A 79 23.71 14.93 -4.16
CA GLU A 79 24.42 15.70 -5.20
C GLU A 79 24.78 14.87 -6.43
N ASN A 80 25.01 13.57 -6.25
CA ASN A 80 25.29 12.62 -7.34
C ASN A 80 24.02 12.10 -8.04
N GLY A 81 22.84 12.62 -7.68
CA GLY A 81 21.55 12.25 -8.26
C GLY A 81 20.91 10.96 -7.64
N LEU A 82 21.54 10.32 -6.69
CA LEU A 82 20.96 9.19 -5.99
C LEU A 82 19.89 9.66 -5.01
N LEU A 83 18.89 8.80 -4.78
CA LEU A 83 17.84 9.03 -3.78
C LEU A 83 18.25 8.42 -2.45
N SER A 84 18.17 9.23 -1.39
CA SER A 84 18.18 8.73 -0.01
C SER A 84 16.77 8.29 0.36
N LEU A 85 16.63 7.09 0.92
CA LEU A 85 15.35 6.45 1.18
C LEU A 85 15.19 6.14 2.66
N ILE A 86 13.98 6.33 3.18
CA ILE A 86 13.57 5.81 4.49
C ILE A 86 12.67 4.61 4.23
N MET A 87 12.90 3.52 4.95
CA MET A 87 12.11 2.31 4.89
C MET A 87 10.75 2.52 5.59
N LEU A 88 9.68 2.09 4.92
CA LEU A 88 8.32 2.05 5.44
C LEU A 88 7.90 0.58 5.58
N GLY A 89 7.52 0.18 6.79
CA GLY A 89 7.20 -1.20 7.11
C GLY A 89 8.43 -2.08 7.35
N GLY A 90 8.19 -3.35 7.66
CA GLY A 90 9.24 -4.33 7.97
C GLY A 90 9.72 -5.03 6.69
N MET A 91 10.97 -4.83 6.32
CA MET A 91 11.62 -5.52 5.21
C MET A 91 12.94 -6.14 5.66
N ASP A 92 13.28 -7.29 5.08
CA ASP A 92 14.59 -7.89 5.28
C ASP A 92 15.62 -7.18 4.39
N LEU A 93 16.48 -6.36 4.99
CA LEU A 93 17.44 -5.52 4.28
C LEU A 93 18.33 -6.30 3.28
N PRO A 94 18.83 -7.50 3.60
CA PRO A 94 19.60 -8.31 2.64
C PRO A 94 18.82 -8.70 1.38
N SER A 95 17.49 -8.73 1.42
CA SER A 95 16.66 -9.12 0.27
C SER A 95 16.38 -7.97 -0.71
N ILE A 96 16.61 -6.71 -0.29
CA ILE A 96 16.23 -5.52 -1.06
C ILE A 96 17.15 -5.25 -2.27
N PRO A 97 18.46 -5.52 -2.23
CA PRO A 97 19.36 -5.20 -3.33
C PRO A 97 18.93 -5.80 -4.65
N ALA A 98 19.16 -5.08 -5.74
CA ALA A 98 18.83 -5.44 -7.11
C ALA A 98 17.32 -5.50 -7.44
N HIS A 99 16.42 -5.22 -6.50
CA HIS A 99 15.02 -5.06 -6.83
C HIS A 99 14.76 -3.79 -7.63
N THR A 100 13.85 -3.89 -8.59
CA THR A 100 13.31 -2.72 -9.29
C THR A 100 12.28 -2.05 -8.38
N LEU A 101 12.48 -0.77 -8.13
CA LEU A 101 11.54 0.07 -7.38
C LEU A 101 10.79 0.98 -8.34
N LEU A 102 9.55 1.30 -7.97
CA LEU A 102 8.76 2.34 -8.63
C LEU A 102 8.75 3.58 -7.72
N VAL A 103 9.26 4.67 -8.26
CA VAL A 103 9.27 5.96 -7.56
C VAL A 103 8.14 6.82 -8.10
N ARG A 104 7.19 7.19 -7.25
CA ARG A 104 6.14 8.15 -7.58
C ARG A 104 6.68 9.57 -7.44
N THR A 105 6.70 10.30 -8.53
CA THR A 105 7.07 11.72 -8.52
C THR A 105 5.94 12.59 -7.99
N ARG A 106 6.24 13.85 -7.62
CA ARG A 106 5.21 14.82 -7.21
C ARG A 106 4.13 15.05 -8.27
N ALA A 107 4.47 14.87 -9.55
CA ALA A 107 3.51 14.96 -10.65
C ALA A 107 2.70 13.66 -10.88
N GLY A 108 2.82 12.67 -9.99
CA GLY A 108 2.12 11.38 -10.10
C GLY A 108 2.74 10.40 -11.09
N LYS A 109 3.83 10.76 -11.78
CA LYS A 109 4.50 9.87 -12.73
C LYS A 109 5.29 8.80 -11.96
N LEU A 110 5.17 7.54 -12.39
CA LEU A 110 6.00 6.44 -11.89
C LEU A 110 7.29 6.33 -12.71
N VAL A 111 8.42 6.32 -12.03
CA VAL A 111 9.76 6.17 -12.61
C VAL A 111 10.38 4.90 -12.02
N LYS A 112 10.95 4.05 -12.87
CA LYS A 112 11.69 2.87 -12.45
C LYS A 112 13.08 3.26 -11.96
N GLY A 113 13.47 2.71 -10.81
CA GLY A 113 14.79 2.78 -10.25
C GLY A 113 15.26 1.43 -9.75
N HIS A 114 16.53 1.30 -9.46
CA HIS A 114 17.09 0.11 -8.85
C HIS A 114 17.65 0.46 -7.50
N HIS A 115 17.36 -0.37 -6.51
CA HIS A 115 18.00 -0.24 -5.21
C HIS A 115 19.47 -0.68 -5.31
N HIS A 116 20.36 0.21 -4.98
CA HIS A 116 21.79 -0.05 -4.91
C HIS A 116 22.24 0.10 -3.47
N LEU A 117 22.79 -0.96 -2.89
CA LEU A 117 23.53 -0.83 -1.63
C LEU A 117 24.89 -0.27 -1.99
N PRO A 118 25.28 0.91 -1.52
CA PRO A 118 26.67 1.29 -1.50
C PRO A 118 27.39 0.27 -0.62
N SER A 119 28.45 -0.30 -1.14
CA SER A 119 29.33 -1.20 -0.39
C SER A 119 29.77 -0.47 0.90
N GLY A 120 29.18 -0.82 2.05
CA GLY A 120 29.66 -0.41 3.36
C GLY A 120 28.95 0.76 4.06
N ALA A 121 27.79 1.22 3.63
CA ALA A 121 27.05 2.24 4.37
C ALA A 121 25.62 1.76 4.71
N PHE A 122 25.48 1.19 5.89
CA PHE A 122 24.23 1.25 6.62
C PHE A 122 24.17 2.64 7.26
N TYR A 123 23.21 3.46 6.87
CA TYR A 123 22.84 4.60 7.67
C TYR A 123 21.85 4.12 8.72
N ASP A 124 22.34 3.87 9.94
CA ASP A 124 21.54 3.97 11.14
C ASP A 124 21.19 5.45 11.31
N GLY A 125 19.92 5.79 11.15
CA GLY A 125 19.35 7.08 11.47
C GLY A 125 19.13 7.23 12.94
#